data_565694f89bb60e69d3cc6dac46a811cb
#
_entry.id   565694f89bb60e69d3cc6dac46a811cb
#
_cell.length_a   1.000
_cell.length_b   1.000
_cell.length_c   1.000
_cell.angle_alpha   90.00
_cell.angle_beta   90.00
_cell.angle_gamma   90.00
#
_symmetry.space_group_name_H-M   'P 1'
#
loop_
_entity.id
_entity.type
_entity.pdbx_description
1 polymer ?
#
loop_
_entity_poly.entity_id
_entity_poly.type
_entity_poly.pdbx_seq_one_letter_code
_entity_poly.pdbx_strand_id
1 'polypeptide(L)'
;DLEESVIAAYNHIRMEGSYARVGYTIDVCRGDEAWNSSQVWYLPFDDLNAEVTSDITWWPWREWYYTVNVCNFAISRCDEDNSQLSEKMKRIKGQVLFLRGLSYYNLVGYYQNPPLITDYATYSSLDGLYTGNSTYDAVLDQVESDFKEAMELLPSRDQGGEWEKG
;
A
#
# COMPACT_ATOMS: atom_id res chain seq x y z
N ASP A 1 -7.67 11.41 14.71
CA ASP A 1 -6.29 11.82 14.98
C ASP A 1 -5.39 11.28 13.86
N LEU A 2 -4.43 12.11 13.41
CA LEU A 2 -3.53 11.71 12.32
C LEU A 2 -2.57 10.58 12.71
N GLU A 3 -2.16 10.52 13.96
CA GLU A 3 -1.36 9.38 14.47
C GLU A 3 -2.15 8.07 14.42
N GLU A 4 -3.43 8.10 14.71
CA GLU A 4 -4.32 6.94 14.56
C GLU A 4 -4.40 6.47 13.10
N SER A 5 -4.37 7.40 12.14
CA SER A 5 -4.33 7.05 10.72
C SER A 5 -3.03 6.31 10.35
N VAL A 6 -1.88 6.73 10.88
CA VAL A 6 -0.62 5.99 10.69
C VAL A 6 -0.73 4.57 11.26
N ILE A 7 -1.23 4.43 12.49
CA ILE A 7 -1.43 3.13 13.13
C ILE A 7 -2.40 2.26 12.31
N ALA A 8 -3.50 2.85 11.81
CA ALA A 8 -4.45 2.14 10.96
C ALA A 8 -3.80 1.65 9.66
N ALA A 9 -2.99 2.48 8.99
CA ALA A 9 -2.27 2.09 7.78
C ALA A 9 -1.28 0.92 8.06
N TYR A 10 -0.50 0.99 9.14
CA TYR A 10 0.36 -0.13 9.55
C TYR A 10 -0.43 -1.41 9.89
N ASN A 11 -1.62 -1.28 10.47
CA ASN A 11 -2.47 -2.43 10.75
C ASN A 11 -2.96 -3.08 9.45
N HIS A 12 -3.34 -2.30 8.44
CA HIS A 12 -3.80 -2.85 7.15
C HIS A 12 -2.72 -3.62 6.40
N ILE A 13 -1.45 -3.19 6.43
CA ILE A 13 -0.37 -3.97 5.81
C ILE A 13 -0.09 -5.29 6.53
N ARG A 14 -0.61 -5.48 7.74
CA ARG A 14 -0.53 -6.73 8.52
C ARG A 14 -1.78 -7.59 8.43
N MET A 15 -2.78 -7.17 7.66
CA MET A 15 -4.00 -7.95 7.45
C MET A 15 -3.75 -9.15 6.53
N GLU A 16 -4.68 -10.11 6.56
CA GLU A 16 -4.56 -11.37 5.83
C GLU A 16 -4.37 -11.21 4.32
N GLY A 17 -5.01 -10.21 3.72
CA GLY A 17 -4.87 -9.93 2.28
C GLY A 17 -3.53 -9.30 1.91
N SER A 18 -2.82 -8.69 2.88
CA SER A 18 -1.51 -8.07 2.67
C SER A 18 -0.40 -9.09 3.02
N TYR A 19 0.50 -8.74 3.93
CA TYR A 19 1.68 -9.56 4.25
C TYR A 19 1.41 -10.69 5.26
N ALA A 20 0.27 -10.72 5.97
CA ALA A 20 0.11 -11.75 7.01
C ALA A 20 -0.12 -13.15 6.43
N ARG A 21 -0.90 -13.29 5.37
CA ARG A 21 -1.20 -14.61 4.82
C ARG A 21 -1.31 -14.63 3.29
N VAL A 22 -2.35 -14.00 2.73
CA VAL A 22 -2.70 -14.18 1.30
C VAL A 22 -1.62 -13.62 0.39
N GLY A 23 -1.18 -12.38 0.60
CA GLY A 23 -0.14 -11.76 -0.21
C GLY A 23 1.15 -12.59 -0.18
N TYR A 24 1.64 -12.90 1.04
CA TYR A 24 2.84 -13.73 1.20
C TYR A 24 2.67 -15.12 0.55
N THR A 25 1.52 -15.78 0.73
CA THR A 25 1.31 -17.12 0.19
C THR A 25 1.25 -17.11 -1.34
N ILE A 26 0.63 -16.08 -1.94
CA ILE A 26 0.63 -15.93 -3.41
C ILE A 26 2.05 -15.81 -3.95
N ASP A 27 2.89 -14.98 -3.33
CA ASP A 27 4.26 -14.77 -3.78
C ASP A 27 5.09 -16.05 -3.68
N VAL A 28 4.94 -16.78 -2.57
CA VAL A 28 5.69 -18.02 -2.33
C VAL A 28 5.21 -19.18 -3.21
N CYS A 29 3.89 -19.31 -3.41
CA CYS A 29 3.34 -20.39 -4.26
C CYS A 29 3.61 -20.18 -5.77
N ARG A 30 3.89 -18.95 -6.21
CA ARG A 30 4.27 -18.68 -7.61
C ARG A 30 5.74 -18.99 -7.92
N GLY A 31 6.52 -19.23 -6.88
CA GLY A 31 7.91 -19.68 -6.99
C GLY A 31 8.02 -21.19 -6.85
N ASP A 32 9.22 -21.72 -6.99
CA ASP A 32 9.55 -23.14 -6.80
C ASP A 32 10.01 -23.45 -5.36
N GLU A 33 9.95 -22.47 -4.46
CA GLU A 33 10.41 -22.60 -3.07
C GLU A 33 9.36 -23.23 -2.14
N ALA A 34 8.09 -23.21 -2.52
CA ALA A 34 7.02 -23.80 -1.74
C ALA A 34 5.94 -24.42 -2.64
N TRP A 35 5.31 -25.43 -2.11
CA TRP A 35 4.19 -26.12 -2.73
C TRP A 35 3.00 -26.18 -1.77
N ASN A 36 1.81 -25.91 -2.30
CA ASN A 36 0.59 -25.96 -1.51
C ASN A 36 -0.11 -27.32 -1.64
N SER A 37 -0.07 -28.12 -0.56
CA SER A 37 -0.61 -29.49 -0.58
C SER A 37 -2.09 -29.61 -0.18
N SER A 38 -2.71 -28.57 0.41
CA SER A 38 -4.00 -28.73 1.07
C SER A 38 -5.00 -27.59 0.92
N GLN A 39 -4.54 -26.41 0.59
CA GLN A 39 -5.41 -25.22 0.50
C GLN A 39 -5.83 -24.98 -0.96
N VAL A 40 -6.99 -25.47 -1.31
CA VAL A 40 -7.53 -25.40 -2.69
C VAL A 40 -7.57 -23.98 -3.29
N TRP A 41 -7.66 -22.96 -2.46
CA TRP A 41 -7.66 -21.54 -2.89
C TRP A 41 -6.33 -21.08 -3.48
N TYR A 42 -5.20 -21.70 -3.08
CA TYR A 42 -3.85 -21.34 -3.54
C TYR A 42 -3.35 -22.22 -4.68
N LEU A 43 -3.98 -23.36 -4.95
CA LEU A 43 -3.60 -24.23 -6.07
C LEU A 43 -3.49 -23.51 -7.42
N PRO A 44 -4.41 -22.57 -7.77
CA PRO A 44 -4.27 -21.84 -9.02
C PRO A 44 -3.00 -21.00 -9.14
N PHE A 45 -2.42 -20.56 -8.03
CA PHE A 45 -1.14 -19.83 -8.04
C PHE A 45 0.04 -20.77 -8.18
N ASP A 46 -0.01 -21.93 -7.54
CA ASP A 46 0.97 -22.99 -7.62
C ASP A 46 1.05 -23.57 -9.05
N ASP A 47 -0.12 -23.78 -9.67
CA ASP A 47 -0.24 -24.24 -11.06
C ASP A 47 -0.06 -23.11 -12.09
N LEU A 48 0.23 -21.87 -11.69
CA LEU A 48 0.31 -20.67 -12.54
C LEU A 48 -0.94 -20.44 -13.42
N ASN A 49 -2.11 -20.83 -12.93
CA ASN A 49 -3.41 -20.76 -13.61
C ASN A 49 -4.45 -19.96 -12.79
N ALA A 50 -4.01 -18.92 -12.09
CA ALA A 50 -4.89 -18.08 -11.29
C ALA A 50 -5.76 -17.19 -12.17
N GLU A 51 -7.07 -17.29 -12.00
CA GLU A 51 -8.04 -16.41 -12.65
C GLU A 51 -8.32 -15.16 -11.82
N VAL A 52 -8.54 -14.03 -12.50
CA VAL A 52 -8.84 -12.73 -11.87
C VAL A 52 -10.12 -12.78 -11.02
N THR A 53 -11.02 -13.70 -11.33
CA THR A 53 -12.30 -13.90 -10.64
C THR A 53 -12.22 -14.72 -9.36
N SER A 54 -11.05 -15.23 -9.03
CA SER A 54 -10.83 -16.01 -7.80
C SER A 54 -11.02 -15.11 -6.57
N ASP A 55 -11.82 -15.58 -5.59
CA ASP A 55 -12.04 -14.85 -4.33
C ASP A 55 -10.73 -14.48 -3.62
N ILE A 56 -9.71 -15.32 -3.78
CA ILE A 56 -8.41 -15.10 -3.13
C ILE A 56 -7.66 -13.89 -3.72
N THR A 57 -7.87 -13.56 -5.00
CA THR A 57 -7.24 -12.40 -5.65
C THR A 57 -7.84 -11.07 -5.20
N TRP A 58 -9.08 -11.09 -4.69
CA TRP A 58 -9.74 -9.89 -4.19
C TRP A 58 -9.19 -9.41 -2.84
N TRP A 59 -8.64 -10.31 -2.02
CA TRP A 59 -8.15 -9.97 -0.68
C TRP A 59 -6.97 -8.99 -0.70
N PRO A 60 -5.89 -9.23 -1.47
CA PRO A 60 -4.81 -8.24 -1.59
C PRO A 60 -5.29 -6.91 -2.16
N TRP A 61 -6.15 -6.94 -3.18
CA TRP A 61 -6.76 -5.74 -3.73
C TRP A 61 -7.42 -4.88 -2.65
N ARG A 62 -8.30 -5.49 -1.88
CA ARG A 62 -9.05 -4.81 -0.82
C ARG A 62 -8.12 -4.19 0.22
N GLU A 63 -7.17 -4.96 0.76
CA GLU A 63 -6.35 -4.50 1.88
C GLU A 63 -5.36 -3.41 1.44
N TRP A 64 -4.77 -3.52 0.27
CA TRP A 64 -3.88 -2.49 -0.24
C TRP A 64 -4.63 -1.19 -0.55
N TYR A 65 -5.86 -1.25 -1.11
CA TYR A 65 -6.67 -0.05 -1.30
C TYR A 65 -7.20 0.55 0.01
N TYR A 66 -7.45 -0.25 1.04
CA TYR A 66 -7.74 0.30 2.37
C TYR A 66 -6.55 1.08 2.91
N THR A 67 -5.34 0.56 2.77
CA THR A 67 -4.11 1.29 3.15
C THR A 67 -3.99 2.59 2.36
N VAL A 68 -4.16 2.56 1.04
CA VAL A 68 -4.14 3.76 0.18
C VAL A 68 -5.15 4.81 0.65
N ASN A 69 -6.39 4.39 0.95
CA ASN A 69 -7.44 5.31 1.40
C ASN A 69 -7.09 5.99 2.72
N VAL A 70 -6.60 5.24 3.70
CA VAL A 70 -6.16 5.78 4.99
C VAL A 70 -4.98 6.74 4.80
N CYS A 71 -4.02 6.40 3.94
CA CYS A 71 -2.89 7.27 3.62
C CYS A 71 -3.34 8.56 2.93
N ASN A 72 -4.22 8.48 1.93
CA ASN A 72 -4.77 9.66 1.25
C ASN A 72 -5.52 10.58 2.23
N PHE A 73 -6.29 10.02 3.17
CA PHE A 73 -6.92 10.80 4.23
C PHE A 73 -5.88 11.55 5.07
N ALA A 74 -4.84 10.88 5.53
CA ALA A 74 -3.82 11.51 6.35
C ALA A 74 -3.04 12.59 5.57
N ILE A 75 -2.68 12.32 4.32
CA ILE A 75 -2.01 13.29 3.45
C ILE A 75 -2.88 14.53 3.22
N SER A 76 -4.19 14.36 2.99
CA SER A 76 -5.12 15.47 2.78
C SER A 76 -5.27 16.42 3.99
N ARG A 77 -4.78 15.99 5.15
CA ARG A 77 -4.79 16.79 6.40
C ARG A 77 -3.43 17.41 6.71
N CYS A 78 -2.41 17.11 5.92
CA CYS A 78 -1.11 17.74 6.01
C CYS A 78 -1.06 18.99 5.11
N ASP A 79 -0.26 19.98 5.51
CA ASP A 79 0.02 21.12 4.65
C ASP A 79 0.75 20.67 3.38
N GLU A 80 0.45 21.27 2.24
CA GLU A 80 1.13 21.01 0.98
C GLU A 80 2.59 21.51 1.02
N ASP A 81 2.83 22.62 1.75
CA ASP A 81 4.18 23.15 1.96
C ASP A 81 4.89 22.44 3.11
N ASN A 82 5.76 21.49 2.77
CA ASN A 82 6.54 20.71 3.74
C ASN A 82 7.42 21.58 4.65
N SER A 83 7.78 22.79 4.22
CA SER A 83 8.60 23.71 5.03
C SER A 83 7.84 24.26 6.26
N GLN A 84 6.52 24.28 6.19
CA GLN A 84 5.65 24.76 7.26
C GLN A 84 5.25 23.67 8.25
N LEU A 85 5.54 22.39 7.93
CA LEU A 85 5.20 21.27 8.80
C LEU A 85 6.10 21.21 10.03
N SER A 86 5.50 20.96 11.20
CA SER A 86 6.27 20.57 12.38
C SER A 86 6.97 19.23 12.17
N GLU A 87 8.04 18.96 12.92
CA GLU A 87 8.76 17.68 12.83
C GLU A 87 7.87 16.45 13.04
N LYS A 88 6.87 16.58 13.93
CA LYS A 88 5.85 15.54 14.12
C LYS A 88 5.03 15.33 12.86
N MET A 89 4.58 16.40 12.20
CA MET A 89 3.78 16.33 10.99
C MET A 89 4.59 15.78 9.79
N LYS A 90 5.85 16.17 9.67
CA LYS A 90 6.77 15.61 8.68
C LYS A 90 6.91 14.09 8.83
N ARG A 91 7.07 13.60 10.06
CA ARG A 91 7.13 12.17 10.33
C ARG A 91 5.83 11.45 9.97
N ILE A 92 4.68 12.02 10.29
CA ILE A 92 3.38 11.46 9.92
C ILE A 92 3.25 11.41 8.40
N LYS A 93 3.46 12.53 7.71
CA LYS A 93 3.37 12.63 6.25
C LYS A 93 4.34 11.66 5.57
N GLY A 94 5.59 11.62 6.02
CA GLY A 94 6.60 10.70 5.47
C GLY A 94 6.22 9.23 5.63
N GLN A 95 5.68 8.82 6.78
CA GLN A 95 5.23 7.44 6.99
C GLN A 95 4.06 7.06 6.09
N VAL A 96 3.03 7.91 5.98
CA VAL A 96 1.87 7.58 5.13
C VAL A 96 2.19 7.63 3.65
N LEU A 97 3.12 8.50 3.20
CA LEU A 97 3.64 8.47 1.83
C LEU A 97 4.39 7.16 1.55
N PHE A 98 5.26 6.75 2.45
CA PHE A 98 5.95 5.45 2.32
C PHE A 98 4.95 4.29 2.24
N LEU A 99 3.93 4.25 3.10
CA LEU A 99 2.93 3.20 3.11
C LEU A 99 2.03 3.22 1.87
N ARG A 100 1.72 4.40 1.32
CA ARG A 100 0.99 4.53 0.06
C ARG A 100 1.82 4.01 -1.12
N GLY A 101 3.07 4.45 -1.23
CA GLY A 101 4.00 3.94 -2.24
C GLY A 101 4.17 2.43 -2.17
N LEU A 102 4.34 1.86 -0.97
CA LEU A 102 4.43 0.42 -0.75
C LEU A 102 3.14 -0.30 -1.20
N SER A 103 1.97 0.29 -0.93
CA SER A 103 0.69 -0.29 -1.34
C SER A 103 0.55 -0.32 -2.86
N TYR A 104 0.89 0.76 -3.55
CA TYR A 104 0.88 0.80 -5.01
C TYR A 104 1.94 -0.09 -5.65
N TYR A 105 3.11 -0.23 -5.03
CA TYR A 105 4.13 -1.18 -5.48
C TYR A 105 3.60 -2.62 -5.48
N ASN A 106 2.88 -3.03 -4.42
CA ASN A 106 2.24 -4.34 -4.38
C ASN A 106 1.07 -4.45 -5.37
N LEU A 107 0.21 -3.43 -5.45
CA LEU A 107 -0.92 -3.42 -6.39
C LEU A 107 -0.46 -3.56 -7.85
N VAL A 108 0.57 -2.83 -8.26
CA VAL A 108 1.10 -2.94 -9.62
C VAL A 108 1.76 -4.30 -9.88
N GLY A 109 2.40 -4.89 -8.88
CA GLY A 109 3.00 -6.22 -8.95
C GLY A 109 1.97 -7.33 -9.14
N TYR A 110 0.81 -7.24 -8.47
CA TYR A 110 -0.25 -8.24 -8.59
C TYR A 110 -1.17 -8.01 -9.79
N TYR A 111 -1.52 -6.75 -10.10
CA TYR A 111 -2.61 -6.43 -11.03
C TYR A 111 -2.18 -5.63 -12.25
N GLN A 112 -0.93 -5.27 -12.38
CA GLN A 112 -0.28 -4.51 -13.47
C GLN A 112 -0.82 -3.08 -13.64
N ASN A 113 -2.11 -2.91 -13.90
CA ASN A 113 -2.74 -1.63 -14.22
C ASN A 113 -3.83 -1.25 -13.20
N PRO A 114 -3.53 -1.15 -11.89
CA PRO A 114 -4.52 -0.76 -10.90
C PRO A 114 -4.91 0.71 -11.07
N PRO A 115 -6.15 1.11 -10.73
CA PRO A 115 -6.54 2.51 -10.64
C PRO A 115 -5.63 3.30 -9.69
N LEU A 116 -5.07 4.40 -10.18
CA LEU A 116 -4.28 5.32 -9.36
C LEU A 116 -5.19 6.37 -8.74
N ILE A 117 -5.36 6.33 -7.42
CA ILE A 117 -6.19 7.24 -6.64
C ILE A 117 -5.32 7.86 -5.55
N THR A 118 -4.90 9.09 -5.75
CA THR A 118 -4.02 9.82 -4.82
C THR A 118 -4.74 10.89 -4.01
N ASP A 119 -6.01 11.19 -4.36
CA ASP A 119 -6.83 12.16 -3.68
C ASP A 119 -7.91 11.47 -2.83
N TYR A 120 -7.99 11.86 -1.55
CA TYR A 120 -9.01 11.36 -0.63
C TYR A 120 -10.44 11.73 -1.07
N ALA A 121 -10.63 12.91 -1.68
CA ALA A 121 -11.94 13.35 -2.14
C ALA A 121 -12.53 12.43 -3.22
N THR A 122 -11.71 11.77 -4.01
CA THR A 122 -12.13 10.81 -5.03
C THR A 122 -12.90 9.63 -4.41
N TYR A 123 -12.52 9.13 -3.23
CA TYR A 123 -13.23 8.05 -2.56
C TYR A 123 -14.62 8.46 -2.04
N SER A 124 -14.85 9.74 -1.82
CA SER A 124 -16.13 10.24 -1.29
C SER A 124 -17.14 10.58 -2.38
N SER A 125 -16.75 10.49 -3.65
CA SER A 125 -17.64 10.77 -4.79
C SER A 125 -18.10 9.49 -5.49
N LEU A 126 -19.32 9.50 -6.03
CA LEU A 126 -19.80 8.37 -6.84
C LEU A 126 -18.94 8.19 -8.11
N ASP A 127 -18.47 9.28 -8.70
CA ASP A 127 -17.62 9.24 -9.88
C ASP A 127 -16.23 8.62 -9.57
N GLY A 128 -15.73 8.82 -8.35
CA GLY A 128 -14.48 8.21 -7.90
C GLY A 128 -14.54 6.68 -7.76
N LEU A 129 -15.72 6.12 -7.54
CA LEU A 129 -15.91 4.66 -7.49
C LEU A 129 -15.73 4.00 -8.87
N TYR A 130 -15.79 4.78 -9.94
CA TYR A 130 -15.61 4.31 -11.32
C TYR A 130 -14.30 4.79 -11.94
N THR A 131 -13.28 5.06 -11.12
CA THR A 131 -11.94 5.41 -11.61
C THR A 131 -11.40 4.28 -12.50
N GLY A 132 -11.07 4.63 -13.74
CA GLY A 132 -10.51 3.67 -14.70
C GLY A 132 -9.10 3.21 -14.31
N ASN A 133 -8.65 2.13 -14.95
CA ASN A 133 -7.29 1.63 -14.76
C ASN A 133 -6.25 2.65 -15.20
N SER A 134 -5.15 2.72 -14.48
CA SER A 134 -3.99 3.53 -14.82
C SER A 134 -2.95 2.69 -15.56
N THR A 135 -2.02 3.32 -16.26
CA THR A 135 -0.91 2.61 -16.88
C THR A 135 0.08 2.14 -15.81
N TYR A 136 0.77 1.03 -16.09
CA TYR A 136 1.84 0.50 -15.25
C TYR A 136 2.87 1.58 -14.87
N ASP A 137 3.36 2.33 -15.86
CA ASP A 137 4.37 3.37 -15.67
C ASP A 137 3.84 4.51 -14.78
N ALA A 138 2.60 4.96 -14.98
CA ALA A 138 2.02 6.02 -14.16
C ALA A 138 1.91 5.62 -12.67
N VAL A 139 1.64 4.33 -12.39
CA VAL A 139 1.60 3.85 -11.01
C VAL A 139 3.01 3.79 -10.42
N LEU A 140 4.01 3.34 -11.18
CA LEU A 140 5.40 3.33 -10.72
C LEU A 140 5.97 4.73 -10.53
N ASP A 141 5.64 5.69 -11.40
CA ASP A 141 6.03 7.08 -11.22
C ASP A 141 5.48 7.65 -9.90
N GLN A 142 4.24 7.30 -9.54
CA GLN A 142 3.67 7.69 -8.25
C GLN A 142 4.38 7.00 -7.08
N VAL A 143 4.71 5.72 -7.19
CA VAL A 143 5.48 4.98 -6.17
C VAL A 143 6.83 5.66 -5.92
N GLU A 144 7.53 6.00 -7.00
CA GLU A 144 8.83 6.70 -6.92
C GLU A 144 8.69 8.08 -6.28
N SER A 145 7.66 8.84 -6.66
CA SER A 145 7.37 10.15 -6.08
C SER A 145 7.10 10.06 -4.59
N ASP A 146 6.25 9.12 -4.16
CA ASP A 146 5.91 8.92 -2.75
C ASP A 146 7.14 8.53 -1.93
N PHE A 147 7.99 7.64 -2.42
CA PHE A 147 9.20 7.24 -1.72
C PHE A 147 10.24 8.37 -1.64
N LYS A 148 10.41 9.16 -2.69
CA LYS A 148 11.33 10.32 -2.67
C LYS A 148 10.89 11.35 -1.63
N GLU A 149 9.60 11.73 -1.62
CA GLU A 149 9.09 12.69 -0.65
C GLU A 149 9.15 12.11 0.79
N ALA A 150 8.85 10.83 0.97
CA ALA A 150 9.00 10.17 2.26
C ALA A 150 10.44 10.22 2.78
N MET A 151 11.44 9.99 1.93
CA MET A 151 12.86 10.06 2.30
C MET A 151 13.29 11.47 2.75
N GLU A 152 12.71 12.52 2.17
CA GLU A 152 13.01 13.90 2.56
C GLU A 152 12.39 14.27 3.93
N LEU A 153 11.23 13.67 4.25
CA LEU A 153 10.46 14.00 5.46
C LEU A 153 10.84 13.14 6.67
N LEU A 154 11.32 11.92 6.45
CA LEU A 154 11.65 11.00 7.53
C LEU A 154 13.07 11.25 8.04
N PRO A 155 13.30 11.14 9.37
CA PRO A 155 14.65 11.25 9.93
C PRO A 155 15.51 10.09 9.45
N SER A 156 16.80 10.36 9.22
CA SER A 156 17.77 9.29 8.97
C SER A 156 17.92 8.40 10.21
N ARG A 157 18.30 7.13 9.99
CA ARG A 157 18.53 6.17 11.07
C ARG A 157 19.51 6.69 12.12
N ASP A 158 20.53 7.44 11.71
CA ASP A 158 21.58 7.99 12.58
C ASP A 158 21.11 9.13 13.50
N GLN A 159 19.90 9.64 13.31
CA GLN A 159 19.35 10.73 14.12
C GLN A 159 18.48 10.23 15.31
N GLY A 160 18.59 8.96 15.69
CA GLY A 160 17.97 8.43 16.90
C GLY A 160 16.45 8.42 16.83
N GLY A 161 15.87 7.84 15.80
CA GLY A 161 14.43 7.58 15.75
C GLY A 161 14.03 6.59 16.85
N GLU A 162 12.78 6.67 17.30
CA GLU A 162 12.23 5.80 18.37
C GLU A 162 12.37 4.30 18.09
N TRP A 163 12.71 3.90 16.87
CA TRP A 163 12.91 2.52 16.42
C TRP A 163 14.24 1.89 16.90
N GLU A 164 15.20 2.71 17.42
CA GLU A 164 16.46 2.19 17.98
C GLU A 164 16.34 1.78 19.46
N LYS A 165 15.18 1.97 20.08
CA LYS A 165 14.94 1.69 21.50
C LYS A 165 14.11 0.42 21.76
N GLY A 166 13.87 -0.40 20.76
CA GLY A 166 13.16 -1.67 20.87
C GLY A 166 14.07 -2.87 20.75
#